data_7c597c2e3896de69052c10027c7c1f92
#
_entry.id   7c597c2e3896de69052c10027c7c1f92
#
_cell.length_a   1.000
_cell.length_b   1.000
_cell.length_c   1.000
_cell.angle_alpha   90.00
_cell.angle_beta   90.00
_cell.angle_gamma   90.00
#
_symmetry.space_group_name_H-M   'P 1'
#
loop_
_entity.id
_entity.type
_entity.pdbx_description
1 polymer ?
#
loop_
_entity_poly.entity_id
_entity_poly.type
_entity_poly.pdbx_seq_one_letter_code
_entity_poly.pdbx_strand_id
1 'polypeptide(L)'
;ALFARGAMGGLHGPPFAVGSAEVEAWYRDGLTVHDGSLRTRHLVTNSVIDEPAPDGTVTVRSAYLVLQAVDGLPLQPIITGRYVDRFDRDDGGWFFVERRFTADLVGDLSHHWGGPVS
;
A
#
# COMPACT_ATOMS: atom_id res chain seq x y z
N ALA A 1 14.29 2.37 6.77
CA ALA A 1 12.93 2.50 6.33
C ALA A 1 12.08 1.28 6.68
N LEU A 2 10.76 1.45 6.69
CA LEU A 2 9.80 0.43 7.16
C LEU A 2 9.88 -0.89 6.35
N PHE A 3 10.26 -0.83 5.09
CA PHE A 3 10.36 -1.99 4.21
C PHE A 3 11.77 -2.53 4.01
N ALA A 4 12.75 -2.12 4.82
CA ALA A 4 14.12 -2.62 4.68
C ALA A 4 14.21 -4.16 4.72
N ARG A 5 13.33 -4.80 5.50
CA ARG A 5 13.18 -6.25 5.62
C ARG A 5 11.80 -6.73 5.17
N GLY A 6 11.05 -5.87 4.50
CA GLY A 6 9.66 -6.11 4.14
C GLY A 6 9.48 -6.46 2.68
N ALA A 7 8.31 -6.99 2.39
CA ALA A 7 7.88 -7.32 1.04
C ALA A 7 6.48 -6.75 0.77
N MET A 8 6.16 -6.55 -0.49
CA MET A 8 4.87 -6.06 -0.94
C MET A 8 4.33 -6.94 -2.05
N GLY A 9 3.06 -7.28 -2.01
CA GLY A 9 2.44 -8.15 -3.02
C GLY A 9 0.93 -8.11 -3.00
N GLY A 10 0.31 -8.86 -3.91
CA GLY A 10 -1.11 -9.14 -3.90
C GLY A 10 -1.47 -10.17 -2.82
N LEU A 11 -2.78 -10.48 -2.66
CA LEU A 11 -3.22 -11.41 -1.62
C LEU A 11 -2.60 -12.80 -1.74
N HIS A 12 -2.33 -13.24 -2.95
CA HIS A 12 -1.81 -14.58 -3.23
C HIS A 12 -0.59 -14.50 -4.13
N GLY A 13 0.20 -15.55 -4.11
CA GLY A 13 1.40 -15.65 -4.93
C GLY A 13 2.63 -14.97 -4.32
N PRO A 14 3.75 -14.94 -5.06
CA PRO A 14 4.97 -14.33 -4.58
C PRO A 14 4.84 -12.80 -4.48
N PRO A 15 5.62 -12.16 -3.60
CA PRO A 15 5.67 -10.71 -3.58
C PRO A 15 6.25 -10.16 -4.89
N PHE A 16 5.83 -8.96 -5.28
CA PHE A 16 6.36 -8.28 -6.47
C PHE A 16 7.49 -7.29 -6.14
N ALA A 17 7.72 -6.97 -4.87
CA ALA A 17 8.81 -6.12 -4.43
C ALA A 17 9.30 -6.58 -3.06
N VAL A 18 10.59 -6.74 -2.87
CA VAL A 18 11.23 -7.19 -1.63
C VAL A 18 12.32 -6.20 -1.24
N GLY A 19 12.22 -5.67 -0.02
CA GLY A 19 13.14 -4.68 0.51
C GLY A 19 12.85 -3.26 0.04
N SER A 20 13.48 -2.28 0.72
CA SER A 20 13.20 -0.86 0.49
C SER A 20 13.47 -0.43 -0.94
N ALA A 21 14.56 -0.90 -1.55
CA ALA A 21 14.93 -0.47 -2.90
C ALA A 21 13.91 -0.91 -3.95
N GLU A 22 13.46 -2.16 -3.88
CA GLU A 22 12.47 -2.68 -4.83
C GLU A 22 11.09 -2.04 -4.59
N VAL A 23 10.69 -1.83 -3.35
CA VAL A 23 9.42 -1.17 -3.00
C VAL A 23 9.43 0.28 -3.51
N GLU A 24 10.52 1.01 -3.28
CA GLU A 24 10.66 2.38 -3.79
C GLU A 24 10.62 2.42 -5.33
N ALA A 25 11.32 1.51 -5.99
CA ALA A 25 11.32 1.42 -7.45
C ALA A 25 9.92 1.12 -8.00
N TRP A 26 9.18 0.23 -7.36
CA TRP A 26 7.82 -0.10 -7.76
C TRP A 26 6.89 1.13 -7.72
N TYR A 27 6.96 1.91 -6.64
CA TYR A 27 6.20 3.15 -6.54
C TYR A 27 6.67 4.20 -7.56
N ARG A 28 7.99 4.41 -7.69
CA ARG A 28 8.55 5.40 -8.60
C ARG A 28 8.16 5.11 -10.05
N ASP A 29 8.18 3.84 -10.45
CA ASP A 29 7.89 3.44 -11.82
C ASP A 29 6.39 3.46 -12.14
N GLY A 30 5.53 3.30 -11.12
CA GLY A 30 4.07 3.23 -11.30
C GLY A 30 3.34 4.56 -11.07
N LEU A 31 3.82 5.38 -10.15
CA LEU A 31 3.11 6.61 -9.74
C LEU A 31 3.31 7.76 -10.71
N THR A 32 2.24 8.51 -10.94
CA THR A 32 2.26 9.75 -11.73
C THR A 32 2.36 10.96 -10.78
N VAL A 33 3.32 11.84 -11.05
CA VAL A 33 3.60 13.02 -10.24
C VAL A 33 3.11 14.28 -10.95
N HIS A 34 2.45 15.18 -10.23
CA HIS A 34 1.90 16.45 -10.70
C HIS A 34 2.58 17.60 -9.93
N ASP A 35 3.52 18.30 -10.57
CA ASP A 35 4.30 19.39 -9.94
C ASP A 35 4.90 19.00 -8.58
N GLY A 36 5.52 17.82 -8.52
CA GLY A 36 6.14 17.30 -7.30
C GLY A 36 5.19 16.67 -6.29
N SER A 37 3.92 16.52 -6.61
CA SER A 37 2.90 15.94 -5.74
C SER A 37 2.10 14.87 -6.45
N LEU A 38 1.69 13.83 -5.73
CA LEU A 38 0.75 12.81 -6.23
C LEU A 38 -0.68 13.33 -6.27
N ARG A 39 -0.97 14.40 -5.54
CA ARG A 39 -2.30 14.99 -5.42
C ARG A 39 -3.35 14.01 -4.91
N THR A 40 -2.92 13.07 -4.08
CA THR A 40 -3.77 12.02 -3.51
C THR A 40 -3.82 12.11 -2.00
N ARG A 41 -4.86 11.52 -1.43
CA ARG A 41 -4.97 11.26 0.00
C ARG A 41 -5.46 9.85 0.24
N HIS A 42 -4.68 9.10 1.01
CA HIS A 42 -5.06 7.77 1.48
C HIS A 42 -5.79 7.87 2.81
N LEU A 43 -6.91 7.19 2.90
CA LEU A 43 -7.65 6.99 4.15
C LEU A 43 -7.59 5.50 4.47
N VAL A 44 -7.09 5.15 5.64
CA VAL A 44 -7.04 3.77 6.13
C VAL A 44 -8.08 3.64 7.24
N THR A 45 -8.97 2.67 7.11
CA THR A 45 -10.14 2.53 7.98
C THR A 45 -10.35 1.08 8.39
N ASN A 46 -11.24 0.89 9.37
CA ASN A 46 -11.71 -0.44 9.79
C ASN A 46 -10.57 -1.38 10.17
N SER A 47 -9.56 -0.85 10.84
CA SER A 47 -8.38 -1.63 11.23
C SER A 47 -8.72 -2.63 12.32
N VAL A 48 -8.33 -3.87 12.12
CA VAL A 48 -8.43 -4.97 13.09
C VAL A 48 -7.04 -5.53 13.30
N ILE A 49 -6.61 -5.57 14.56
CA ILE A 49 -5.33 -6.14 14.98
C ILE A 49 -5.60 -7.53 15.51
N ASP A 50 -5.03 -8.54 14.87
CA ASP A 50 -5.15 -9.93 15.33
C ASP A 50 -4.25 -10.17 16.55
N GLU A 51 -4.55 -11.23 17.31
CA GLU A 51 -3.66 -11.70 18.37
C GLU A 51 -2.28 -12.03 17.77
N PRO A 52 -1.20 -11.73 18.50
CA PRO A 52 0.15 -12.08 18.02
C PRO A 52 0.28 -13.56 17.69
N ALA A 53 0.96 -13.85 16.57
CA ALA A 53 1.29 -15.22 16.19
C ALA A 53 2.34 -15.82 17.15
N PRO A 54 2.52 -17.17 17.17
CA PRO A 54 3.52 -17.81 18.01
C PRO A 54 4.95 -17.30 17.79
N ASP A 55 5.28 -16.81 16.60
CA ASP A 55 6.59 -16.22 16.28
C ASP A 55 6.72 -14.75 16.70
N GLY A 56 5.67 -14.16 17.30
CA GLY A 56 5.64 -12.77 17.75
C GLY A 56 5.19 -11.76 16.71
N THR A 57 4.99 -12.18 15.45
CA THR A 57 4.47 -11.27 14.42
C THR A 57 3.01 -10.91 14.66
N VAL A 58 2.60 -9.74 14.19
CA VAL A 58 1.24 -9.22 14.34
C VAL A 58 0.66 -8.93 12.96
N THR A 59 -0.53 -9.44 12.71
CA THR A 59 -1.28 -9.16 11.48
C THR A 59 -2.33 -8.09 11.73
N VAL A 60 -2.36 -7.08 10.86
CA VAL A 60 -3.36 -6.01 10.88
C VAL A 60 -4.11 -6.04 9.56
N ARG A 61 -5.44 -6.11 9.63
CA ARG A 61 -6.32 -6.00 8.46
C ARG A 61 -6.99 -4.65 8.46
N SER A 62 -7.00 -4.01 7.30
CA SER A 62 -7.64 -2.70 7.14
C SER A 62 -8.19 -2.53 5.73
N ALA A 63 -9.04 -1.52 5.56
CA ALA A 63 -9.48 -1.07 4.25
C ALA A 63 -8.80 0.26 3.92
N TYR A 64 -8.65 0.56 2.64
CA TYR A 64 -8.14 1.84 2.21
C TYR A 64 -9.01 2.44 1.12
N LEU A 65 -8.98 3.76 1.07
CA LEU A 65 -9.62 4.60 0.06
C LEU A 65 -8.63 5.67 -0.36
N VAL A 66 -8.45 5.85 -1.66
CA VAL A 66 -7.61 6.91 -2.20
C VAL A 66 -8.47 7.95 -2.89
N LEU A 67 -8.31 9.20 -2.47
CA LEU A 67 -8.90 10.38 -3.09
C LEU A 67 -7.86 11.08 -3.94
N GLN A 68 -8.27 11.64 -5.06
CA GLN A 68 -7.40 12.45 -5.90
C GLN A 68 -8.14 13.65 -6.48
N ALA A 69 -7.42 14.77 -6.62
CA ALA A 69 -7.87 15.95 -7.35
C ALA A 69 -6.68 16.53 -8.13
N VAL A 70 -6.81 16.61 -9.44
CA VAL A 70 -5.84 17.23 -10.35
C VAL A 70 -6.59 18.08 -11.38
N ASP A 71 -5.88 18.84 -12.20
CA ASP A 71 -6.49 19.54 -13.32
C ASP A 71 -7.16 18.53 -14.26
N GLY A 72 -8.44 18.73 -14.54
CA GLY A 72 -9.22 17.81 -15.36
C GLY A 72 -9.84 16.62 -14.62
N LEU A 73 -9.53 16.46 -13.32
CA LEU A 73 -10.15 15.45 -12.47
C LEU A 73 -10.51 16.07 -11.10
N PRO A 74 -11.77 16.50 -10.90
CA PRO A 74 -12.19 17.06 -9.61
C PRO A 74 -12.03 16.02 -8.49
N LEU A 75 -12.04 16.50 -7.23
CA LEU A 75 -11.90 15.63 -6.08
C LEU A 75 -12.86 14.45 -6.14
N GLN A 76 -12.31 13.25 -6.16
CA GLN A 76 -13.11 12.02 -6.19
C GLN A 76 -12.33 10.81 -5.69
N PRO A 77 -13.03 9.74 -5.28
CA PRO A 77 -12.41 8.45 -5.04
C PRO A 77 -11.88 7.85 -6.34
N ILE A 78 -10.68 7.30 -6.30
CA ILE A 78 -10.09 6.66 -7.49
C ILE A 78 -9.87 5.16 -7.32
N ILE A 79 -9.72 4.67 -6.08
CA ILE A 79 -9.53 3.25 -5.81
C ILE A 79 -9.85 2.96 -4.35
N THR A 80 -10.40 1.80 -4.11
CA THR A 80 -10.52 1.23 -2.76
C THR A 80 -10.02 -0.21 -2.76
N GLY A 81 -9.60 -0.66 -1.60
CA GLY A 81 -9.17 -2.04 -1.42
C GLY A 81 -8.90 -2.36 0.04
N ARG A 82 -8.16 -3.42 0.23
CA ARG A 82 -7.83 -3.92 1.57
C ARG A 82 -6.34 -4.14 1.70
N TYR A 83 -5.84 -3.94 2.92
CA TYR A 83 -4.50 -4.33 3.33
C TYR A 83 -4.58 -5.53 4.27
N VAL A 84 -3.66 -6.46 4.10
CA VAL A 84 -3.28 -7.45 5.11
C VAL A 84 -1.79 -7.23 5.37
N ASP A 85 -1.49 -6.62 6.50
CA ASP A 85 -0.14 -6.25 6.88
C ASP A 85 0.35 -7.14 8.00
N ARG A 86 1.57 -7.64 7.85
CA ARG A 86 2.25 -8.36 8.93
C ARG A 86 3.45 -7.58 9.38
N PHE A 87 3.55 -7.40 10.70
CA PHE A 87 4.59 -6.62 11.36
C PHE A 87 5.39 -7.49 12.31
N ASP A 88 6.64 -7.13 12.48
CA ASP A 88 7.49 -7.61 13.56
C ASP A 88 8.18 -6.42 14.20
N ARG A 89 8.88 -6.65 15.30
CA ARG A 89 9.62 -5.60 15.98
C ARG A 89 10.95 -6.11 16.52
N ASP A 90 11.89 -5.19 16.64
CA ASP A 90 13.16 -5.34 17.32
C ASP A 90 13.41 -4.12 18.21
N ASP A 91 14.64 -3.94 18.68
CA ASP A 91 15.02 -2.81 19.53
C ASP A 91 14.87 -1.45 18.83
N GLY A 92 14.85 -1.43 17.50
CA GLY A 92 14.63 -0.23 16.68
C GLY A 92 13.16 0.13 16.44
N GLY A 93 12.23 -0.71 16.88
CA GLY A 93 10.78 -0.51 16.76
C GLY A 93 10.11 -1.49 15.81
N TRP A 94 8.91 -1.12 15.39
CA TRP A 94 8.10 -1.93 14.47
C TRP A 94 8.54 -1.76 13.01
N PHE A 95 8.46 -2.84 12.24
CA PHE A 95 8.72 -2.82 10.80
C PHE A 95 7.79 -3.78 10.07
N PHE A 96 7.57 -3.53 8.77
CA PHE A 96 6.81 -4.45 7.92
C PHE A 96 7.61 -5.71 7.64
N VAL A 97 6.97 -6.87 7.86
CA VAL A 97 7.40 -8.15 7.28
C VAL A 97 6.86 -8.26 5.86
N GLU A 98 5.58 -7.96 5.69
CA GLU A 98 4.99 -7.86 4.36
C GLU A 98 3.72 -7.00 4.39
N ARG A 99 3.41 -6.40 3.26
CA ARG A 99 2.10 -5.82 2.96
C ARG A 99 1.48 -6.56 1.80
N ARG A 100 0.30 -7.08 1.99
CA ARG A 100 -0.55 -7.63 0.93
C ARG A 100 -1.73 -6.70 0.73
N PHE A 101 -2.11 -6.48 -0.51
CA PHE A 101 -3.25 -5.61 -0.77
C PHE A 101 -4.07 -6.05 -1.97
N THR A 102 -5.32 -5.56 -2.00
CA THR A 102 -6.25 -5.76 -3.10
C THR A 102 -6.64 -4.41 -3.69
N ALA A 103 -7.09 -4.42 -4.94
CA ALA A 103 -7.84 -3.33 -5.55
C ALA A 103 -9.28 -3.83 -5.75
N ASP A 104 -10.17 -3.46 -4.84
CA ASP A 104 -11.54 -4.02 -4.83
C ASP A 104 -12.49 -3.22 -5.72
N LEU A 105 -12.43 -1.89 -5.65
CA LEU A 105 -13.22 -0.98 -6.49
C LEU A 105 -12.26 0.02 -7.13
N VAL A 106 -12.33 0.15 -8.44
CA VAL A 106 -11.41 0.97 -9.22
C VAL A 106 -12.18 2.03 -9.98
N GLY A 107 -11.82 3.28 -9.77
CA GLY A 107 -12.31 4.42 -10.51
C GLY A 107 -11.33 4.84 -11.61
N ASP A 108 -11.18 6.15 -11.82
CA ASP A 108 -10.23 6.69 -12.80
C ASP A 108 -8.83 6.78 -12.19
N LEU A 109 -7.96 5.85 -12.54
CA LEU A 109 -6.55 5.81 -12.13
C LEU A 109 -5.60 6.50 -13.11
N SER A 110 -6.09 7.04 -14.22
CA SER A 110 -5.26 7.56 -15.32
C SER A 110 -4.31 8.69 -14.88
N HIS A 111 -4.61 9.39 -13.79
CA HIS A 111 -3.80 10.48 -13.25
C HIS A 111 -2.93 10.04 -12.05
N HIS A 112 -2.95 8.77 -11.68
CA HIS A 112 -2.28 8.27 -10.48
C HIS A 112 -1.33 7.11 -10.77
N TRP A 113 -1.76 6.11 -11.51
CA TRP A 113 -1.02 4.86 -11.68
C TRP A 113 -0.93 4.45 -13.14
N GLY A 114 0.28 4.23 -13.62
CA GLY A 114 0.55 3.81 -15.00
C GLY A 114 0.82 2.31 -15.16
N GLY A 115 0.89 1.56 -14.07
CA GLY A 115 1.13 0.13 -14.09
C GLY A 115 -0.15 -0.71 -14.09
N PRO A 116 -0.02 -2.04 -14.11
CA PRO A 116 -1.17 -2.93 -14.00
C PRO A 116 -1.82 -2.81 -12.60
N VAL A 117 -3.14 -2.94 -12.58
CA VAL A 117 -3.95 -2.96 -11.35
C VAL A 117 -4.43 -4.39 -11.15
N SER A 118 -3.83 -5.09 -10.21
CA SER A 118 -4.18 -6.50 -9.96
C SER A 118 -4.19 -6.82 -8.48
#